data_972ee7d5feb8b79ffd38fb677d3ece3f
#
_entry.id   972ee7d5feb8b79ffd38fb677d3ece3f
#
_cell.length_a   1.000
_cell.length_b   1.000
_cell.length_c   1.000
_cell.angle_alpha   90.00
_cell.angle_beta   90.00
_cell.angle_gamma   90.00
#
_symmetry.space_group_name_H-M   'P 1'
#
loop_
_entity.id
_entity.type
_entity.pdbx_description
1 polymer ?
#
loop_
_entity_poly.entity_id
_entity_poly.type
_entity_poly.pdbx_seq_one_letter_code
_entity_poly.pdbx_strand_id
1 'polypeptide(L)'
;MPAKFELIAPCFFGCESTAKFELTRIGAENIRVEDGRLSFCGGAEMIAAANLNLRTVERVMLLLARYKATTFDELFDGVYSIPWEEFLPADAAFPVTGSSLNSQLTSIPACQSVIKKAVVKRLMKGHRTTVLPESGVEYKVRFMLRKNVCEIMLDTTGDGLHKRGYRRNAMEAPIRETLAAT
;
A
#
# COMPACT_ATOMS: atom_id res chain seq x y z
N MET A 1 11.93 -19.65 -9.19
CA MET A 1 11.76 -18.30 -9.76
C MET A 1 11.56 -17.37 -8.56
N PRO A 2 12.14 -16.15 -8.55
CA PRO A 2 11.86 -15.21 -7.47
C PRO A 2 10.36 -14.94 -7.41
N ALA A 3 9.82 -14.76 -6.20
CA ALA A 3 8.41 -14.51 -6.00
C ALA A 3 8.03 -13.20 -6.71
N LYS A 4 7.00 -13.24 -7.57
CA LYS A 4 6.44 -12.05 -8.20
C LYS A 4 5.31 -11.51 -7.33
N PHE A 5 5.34 -10.22 -7.07
CA PHE A 5 4.36 -9.48 -6.30
C PHE A 5 3.46 -8.65 -7.22
N GLU A 6 2.22 -8.47 -6.85
CA GLU A 6 1.35 -7.43 -7.41
C GLU A 6 1.59 -6.12 -6.65
N LEU A 7 1.89 -5.07 -7.38
CA LEU A 7 2.19 -3.74 -6.85
C LEU A 7 1.14 -2.74 -7.31
N ILE A 8 0.83 -1.77 -6.47
CA ILE A 8 -0.13 -0.69 -6.77
C ILE A 8 0.57 0.65 -6.60
N ALA A 9 0.45 1.50 -7.63
CA ALA A 9 0.99 2.85 -7.65
C ALA A 9 -0.13 3.86 -7.90
N PRO A 10 -0.64 4.55 -6.86
CA PRO A 10 -1.59 5.65 -7.05
C PRO A 10 -0.91 6.86 -7.68
N CYS A 11 -1.62 7.50 -8.60
CA CYS A 11 -1.21 8.73 -9.27
C CYS A 11 -2.37 9.73 -9.30
N PHE A 12 -2.12 10.95 -9.74
CA PHE A 12 -3.19 11.91 -10.01
C PHE A 12 -4.00 11.49 -11.23
N PHE A 13 -5.30 11.81 -11.24
CA PHE A 13 -6.16 11.62 -12.38
C PHE A 13 -5.60 12.37 -13.59
N GLY A 14 -5.54 11.69 -14.74
CA GLY A 14 -4.97 12.20 -15.98
C GLY A 14 -3.45 11.97 -16.13
N CYS A 15 -2.74 11.52 -15.06
CA CYS A 15 -1.32 11.21 -15.11
C CYS A 15 -1.03 9.72 -15.35
N GLU A 16 -2.05 8.90 -15.53
CA GLU A 16 -1.94 7.44 -15.64
C GLU A 16 -1.10 7.02 -16.85
N SER A 17 -1.22 7.71 -17.97
CA SER A 17 -0.44 7.42 -19.19
C SER A 17 1.05 7.68 -18.97
N THR A 18 1.40 8.77 -18.31
CA THR A 18 2.79 9.10 -17.96
C THR A 18 3.37 8.09 -16.97
N ALA A 19 2.60 7.73 -15.93
CA ALA A 19 3.01 6.71 -14.97
C ALA A 19 3.19 5.33 -15.63
N LYS A 20 2.32 4.97 -16.59
CA LYS A 20 2.48 3.75 -17.39
C LYS A 20 3.77 3.77 -18.21
N PHE A 21 4.09 4.89 -18.84
CA PHE A 21 5.33 5.04 -19.58
C PHE A 21 6.57 4.85 -18.69
N GLU A 22 6.57 5.47 -17.49
CA GLU A 22 7.65 5.30 -16.51
C GLU A 22 7.80 3.83 -16.06
N LEU A 23 6.68 3.14 -15.75
CA LEU A 23 6.66 1.72 -15.39
C LEU A 23 7.21 0.84 -16.52
N THR A 24 6.83 1.12 -17.78
CA THR A 24 7.32 0.37 -18.93
C THR A 24 8.84 0.53 -19.08
N ARG A 25 9.37 1.73 -18.87
CA ARG A 25 10.82 2.00 -18.95
C ARG A 25 11.65 1.25 -17.92
N ILE A 26 11.11 0.98 -16.74
CA ILE A 26 11.81 0.20 -15.70
C ILE A 26 11.56 -1.30 -15.82
N GLY A 27 10.84 -1.76 -16.85
CA GLY A 27 10.61 -3.18 -17.12
C GLY A 27 9.53 -3.82 -16.26
N ALA A 28 8.55 -3.04 -15.77
CA ALA A 28 7.41 -3.58 -15.03
C ALA A 28 6.53 -4.46 -15.94
N GLU A 29 6.03 -5.56 -15.38
CA GLU A 29 5.19 -6.52 -16.10
C GLU A 29 3.71 -6.36 -15.75
N ASN A 30 2.83 -6.82 -16.64
CA ASN A 30 1.37 -6.88 -16.43
C ASN A 30 0.76 -5.55 -15.98
N ILE A 31 1.22 -4.43 -16.56
CA ILE A 31 0.74 -3.09 -16.20
C ILE A 31 -0.74 -2.95 -16.58
N ARG A 32 -1.59 -2.67 -15.60
CA ARG A 32 -3.00 -2.34 -15.75
C ARG A 32 -3.23 -0.91 -15.29
N VAL A 33 -3.99 -0.16 -16.07
CA VAL A 33 -4.33 1.23 -15.77
C VAL A 33 -5.77 1.28 -15.27
N GLU A 34 -5.97 1.91 -14.13
CA GLU A 34 -7.27 2.24 -13.55
C GLU A 34 -7.30 3.74 -13.21
N ASP A 35 -8.49 4.29 -13.01
CA ASP A 35 -8.63 5.70 -12.64
C ASP A 35 -7.85 6.03 -11.35
N GLY A 36 -6.85 6.91 -11.48
CA GLY A 36 -6.02 7.39 -10.39
C GLY A 36 -5.00 6.38 -9.84
N ARG A 37 -4.78 5.24 -10.51
CA ARG A 37 -3.78 4.26 -10.09
C ARG A 37 -3.36 3.29 -11.21
N LEU A 38 -2.21 2.67 -11.03
CA LEU A 38 -1.74 1.58 -11.85
C LEU A 38 -1.46 0.35 -10.97
N SER A 39 -1.73 -0.85 -11.49
CA SER A 39 -1.22 -2.10 -10.93
C SER A 39 -0.23 -2.74 -11.89
N PHE A 40 0.79 -3.41 -11.36
CA PHE A 40 1.84 -4.05 -12.13
C PHE A 40 2.49 -5.18 -11.33
N CYS A 41 3.26 -6.03 -11.97
CA CYS A 41 3.94 -7.15 -11.33
C CYS A 41 5.45 -7.00 -11.39
N GLY A 42 6.14 -7.50 -10.37
CA GLY A 42 7.59 -7.58 -10.32
C GLY A 42 8.10 -8.28 -9.07
N GLY A 43 9.40 -8.53 -9.00
CA GLY A 43 10.08 -9.07 -7.82
C GLY A 43 10.47 -7.96 -6.83
N ALA A 44 11.27 -8.32 -5.84
CA ALA A 44 11.77 -7.36 -4.84
C ALA A 44 12.60 -6.23 -5.48
N GLU A 45 13.35 -6.54 -6.53
CA GLU A 45 14.10 -5.56 -7.32
C GLU A 45 13.19 -4.53 -8.01
N MET A 46 11.98 -4.93 -8.43
CA MET A 46 11.01 -4.02 -9.01
C MET A 46 10.44 -3.04 -7.97
N ILE A 47 10.26 -3.47 -6.73
CA ILE A 47 9.86 -2.56 -5.65
C ILE A 47 10.90 -1.44 -5.49
N ALA A 48 12.18 -1.79 -5.45
CA ALA A 48 13.26 -0.82 -5.35
C ALA A 48 13.33 0.08 -6.60
N ALA A 49 13.29 -0.50 -7.80
CA ALA A 49 13.33 0.23 -9.06
C ALA A 49 12.17 1.22 -9.19
N ALA A 50 10.94 0.80 -8.82
CA ALA A 50 9.78 1.66 -8.85
C ALA A 50 9.89 2.83 -7.87
N ASN A 51 10.30 2.58 -6.62
CA ASN A 51 10.49 3.64 -5.62
C ASN A 51 11.61 4.64 -6.01
N LEU A 52 12.66 4.19 -6.71
CA LEU A 52 13.76 5.05 -7.14
C LEU A 52 13.41 5.87 -8.40
N ASN A 53 12.74 5.29 -9.37
CA ASN A 53 12.63 5.85 -10.71
C ASN A 53 11.26 6.53 -11.01
N LEU A 54 10.16 6.10 -10.37
CA LEU A 54 8.85 6.68 -10.65
C LEU A 54 8.76 8.09 -10.06
N ARG A 55 8.35 9.07 -10.86
CA ARG A 55 8.23 10.49 -10.48
C ARG A 55 6.80 10.99 -10.44
N THR A 56 5.92 10.35 -11.20
CA THR A 56 4.52 10.78 -11.39
C THR A 56 3.52 10.05 -10.50
N VAL A 57 3.99 9.08 -9.70
CA VAL A 57 3.17 8.36 -8.70
C VAL A 57 3.46 8.84 -7.28
N GLU A 58 2.47 8.70 -6.40
CA GLU A 58 2.56 9.14 -5.01
C GLU A 58 3.30 8.13 -4.12
N ARG A 59 3.09 6.85 -4.37
CA ARG A 59 3.62 5.73 -3.59
C ARG A 59 3.70 4.46 -4.42
N VAL A 60 4.44 3.48 -3.91
CA VAL A 60 4.45 2.09 -4.37
C VAL A 60 3.99 1.22 -3.22
N MET A 61 2.95 0.44 -3.42
CA MET A 61 2.36 -0.42 -2.39
C MET A 61 2.36 -1.87 -2.85
N LEU A 62 2.72 -2.77 -1.94
CA LEU A 62 2.63 -4.22 -2.14
C LEU A 62 1.21 -4.68 -1.82
N LEU A 63 0.49 -5.25 -2.79
CA LEU A 63 -0.81 -5.85 -2.55
C LEU A 63 -0.66 -7.20 -1.88
N LEU A 64 -1.18 -7.33 -0.67
CA LEU A 64 -1.13 -8.57 0.12
C LEU A 64 -2.37 -9.43 -0.08
N ALA A 65 -3.54 -8.81 -0.20
CA ALA A 65 -4.80 -9.51 -0.42
C ALA A 65 -5.84 -8.63 -1.11
N ARG A 66 -6.72 -9.27 -1.90
CA ARG A 66 -7.92 -8.66 -2.48
C ARG A 66 -9.09 -9.64 -2.34
N TYR A 67 -10.15 -9.23 -1.65
CA TYR A 67 -11.30 -10.08 -1.36
C TYR A 67 -12.56 -9.26 -1.13
N LYS A 68 -13.74 -9.90 -1.21
CA LYS A 68 -15.01 -9.24 -0.89
C LYS A 68 -15.19 -9.17 0.63
N ALA A 69 -15.58 -8.01 1.14
CA ALA A 69 -15.92 -7.80 2.55
C ALA A 69 -17.12 -6.88 2.67
N THR A 70 -18.21 -7.42 3.16
CA THR A 70 -19.48 -6.71 3.43
C THR A 70 -19.75 -6.58 4.92
N THR A 71 -19.12 -7.43 5.72
CA THR A 71 -19.20 -7.46 7.18
C THR A 71 -17.83 -7.32 7.84
N PHE A 72 -17.81 -6.95 9.12
CA PHE A 72 -16.56 -6.86 9.87
C PHE A 72 -15.90 -8.22 10.11
N ASP A 73 -16.69 -9.30 10.15
CA ASP A 73 -16.16 -10.66 10.28
C ASP A 73 -15.44 -11.07 8.98
N GLU A 74 -16.04 -10.83 7.81
CA GLU A 74 -15.38 -11.06 6.52
C GLU A 74 -14.11 -10.22 6.37
N LEU A 75 -14.14 -8.95 6.83
CA LEU A 75 -12.96 -8.09 6.86
C LEU A 75 -11.86 -8.66 7.76
N PHE A 76 -12.23 -9.11 8.96
CA PHE A 76 -11.30 -9.71 9.90
C PHE A 76 -10.66 -10.98 9.34
N ASP A 77 -11.47 -11.92 8.86
CA ASP A 77 -11.01 -13.22 8.38
C ASP A 77 -10.08 -13.09 7.17
N GLY A 78 -10.41 -12.20 6.22
CA GLY A 78 -9.55 -11.92 5.09
C GLY A 78 -8.20 -11.34 5.48
N VAL A 79 -8.15 -10.40 6.44
CA VAL A 79 -6.89 -9.87 6.96
C VAL A 79 -6.11 -10.91 7.76
N TYR A 80 -6.80 -11.72 8.57
CA TYR A 80 -6.17 -12.76 9.39
C TYR A 80 -5.55 -13.88 8.54
N SER A 81 -6.09 -14.15 7.34
CA SER A 81 -5.56 -15.17 6.42
C SER A 81 -4.19 -14.81 5.82
N ILE A 82 -3.82 -13.53 5.80
CA ILE A 82 -2.52 -13.07 5.30
C ILE A 82 -1.39 -13.58 6.23
N PRO A 83 -0.29 -14.13 5.69
CA PRO A 83 0.84 -14.59 6.50
C PRO A 83 1.71 -13.38 6.94
N TRP A 84 1.19 -12.56 7.83
CA TRP A 84 1.84 -11.31 8.27
C TRP A 84 3.24 -11.49 8.82
N GLU A 85 3.52 -12.65 9.44
CA GLU A 85 4.82 -13.02 9.96
C GLU A 85 5.93 -13.14 8.91
N GLU A 86 5.57 -13.26 7.63
CA GLU A 86 6.52 -13.23 6.51
C GLU A 86 6.92 -11.81 6.09
N PHE A 87 6.11 -10.81 6.46
CA PHE A 87 6.29 -9.42 6.06
C PHE A 87 6.72 -8.52 7.21
N LEU A 88 6.29 -8.81 8.43
CA LEU A 88 6.47 -7.96 9.61
C LEU A 88 7.22 -8.71 10.70
N PRO A 89 8.35 -8.19 11.21
CA PRO A 89 9.00 -8.72 12.41
C PRO A 89 8.12 -8.52 13.66
N ALA A 90 8.42 -9.25 14.72
CA ALA A 90 7.61 -9.28 15.95
C ALA A 90 7.56 -7.93 16.69
N ASP A 91 8.54 -7.06 16.48
CA ASP A 91 8.66 -5.73 17.08
C ASP A 91 8.16 -4.61 16.16
N ALA A 92 7.68 -4.92 14.95
CA ALA A 92 7.22 -3.93 13.98
C ALA A 92 6.11 -3.05 14.55
N ALA A 93 6.20 -1.73 14.32
CA ALA A 93 5.08 -0.81 14.46
C ALA A 93 4.30 -0.79 13.14
N PHE A 94 2.97 -0.97 13.21
CA PHE A 94 2.16 -1.04 12.00
C PHE A 94 0.87 -0.21 12.11
N PRO A 95 0.94 1.10 11.86
CA PRO A 95 -0.24 1.93 11.77
C PRO A 95 -1.11 1.49 10.57
N VAL A 96 -2.42 1.45 10.80
CA VAL A 96 -3.42 1.09 9.78
C VAL A 96 -4.12 2.34 9.31
N THR A 97 -4.08 2.60 8.00
CA THR A 97 -4.78 3.72 7.37
C THR A 97 -5.52 3.25 6.12
N GLY A 98 -6.56 3.96 5.72
CA GLY A 98 -7.26 3.57 4.49
C GLY A 98 -8.51 4.39 4.22
N SER A 99 -9.28 3.91 3.25
CA SER A 99 -10.50 4.55 2.76
C SER A 99 -11.59 3.53 2.44
N SER A 100 -12.82 3.98 2.50
CA SER A 100 -14.00 3.21 2.06
C SER A 100 -14.84 4.06 1.12
N LEU A 101 -15.16 3.51 -0.04
CA LEU A 101 -15.97 4.18 -1.06
C LEU A 101 -17.01 3.22 -1.63
N ASN A 102 -18.27 3.63 -1.61
CA ASN A 102 -19.38 2.84 -2.16
C ASN A 102 -19.43 1.39 -1.61
N SER A 103 -19.18 1.22 -0.32
CA SER A 103 -19.13 -0.08 0.37
C SER A 103 -20.03 -0.08 1.61
N GLN A 104 -20.43 -1.26 2.09
CA GLN A 104 -21.28 -1.39 3.27
C GLN A 104 -20.52 -1.01 4.55
N LEU A 105 -19.23 -1.30 4.62
CA LEU A 105 -18.36 -0.91 5.71
C LEU A 105 -17.89 0.54 5.52
N THR A 106 -18.65 1.51 6.02
CA THR A 106 -18.40 2.94 5.82
C THR A 106 -17.52 3.57 6.91
N SER A 107 -17.53 3.01 8.13
CA SER A 107 -16.76 3.55 9.26
C SER A 107 -15.27 3.21 9.14
N ILE A 108 -14.48 4.18 8.69
CA ILE A 108 -13.02 4.02 8.57
C ILE A 108 -12.38 3.66 9.92
N PRO A 109 -12.68 4.34 11.07
CA PRO A 109 -12.09 3.97 12.35
C PRO A 109 -12.44 2.54 12.79
N ALA A 110 -13.67 2.07 12.53
CA ALA A 110 -14.06 0.70 12.84
C ALA A 110 -13.29 -0.31 11.98
N CYS A 111 -13.14 -0.05 10.68
CA CYS A 111 -12.34 -0.89 9.79
C CYS A 111 -10.87 -0.94 10.25
N GLN A 112 -10.27 0.20 10.59
CA GLN A 112 -8.90 0.26 11.12
C GLN A 112 -8.72 -0.59 12.37
N SER A 113 -9.66 -0.51 13.32
CA SER A 113 -9.63 -1.29 14.55
C SER A 113 -9.73 -2.79 14.30
N VAL A 114 -10.64 -3.21 13.40
CA VAL A 114 -10.81 -4.62 13.02
C VAL A 114 -9.56 -5.16 12.33
N ILE A 115 -9.01 -4.41 11.37
CA ILE A 115 -7.79 -4.78 10.65
C ILE A 115 -6.62 -4.88 11.64
N LYS A 116 -6.42 -3.86 12.50
CA LYS A 116 -5.36 -3.88 13.52
C LYS A 116 -5.46 -5.13 14.39
N LYS A 117 -6.66 -5.45 14.90
CA LYS A 117 -6.92 -6.63 15.71
C LYS A 117 -6.60 -7.93 14.97
N ALA A 118 -6.94 -8.05 13.69
CA ALA A 118 -6.66 -9.24 12.89
C ALA A 118 -5.15 -9.43 12.68
N VAL A 119 -4.42 -8.36 12.34
CA VAL A 119 -2.96 -8.36 12.19
C VAL A 119 -2.28 -8.77 13.49
N VAL A 120 -2.65 -8.16 14.62
CA VAL A 120 -2.11 -8.48 15.95
C VAL A 120 -2.30 -9.97 16.26
N LYS A 121 -3.52 -10.49 16.10
CA LYS A 121 -3.80 -11.92 16.38
C LYS A 121 -3.00 -12.85 15.47
N ARG A 122 -2.82 -12.50 14.21
CA ARG A 122 -2.04 -13.29 13.26
C ARG A 122 -0.55 -13.27 13.60
N LEU A 123 0.03 -12.09 13.88
CA LEU A 123 1.43 -11.93 14.26
C LEU A 123 1.76 -12.66 15.57
N MET A 124 0.89 -12.55 16.58
CA MET A 124 1.06 -13.29 17.83
C MET A 124 1.15 -14.81 17.60
N LYS A 125 0.28 -15.34 16.73
CA LYS A 125 0.30 -16.75 16.34
C LYS A 125 1.54 -17.11 15.53
N GLY A 126 1.87 -16.31 14.51
CA GLY A 126 2.98 -16.56 13.60
C GLY A 126 4.34 -16.51 14.31
N HIS A 127 4.56 -15.49 15.14
CA HIS A 127 5.80 -15.33 15.92
C HIS A 127 5.80 -16.10 17.25
N ARG A 128 4.71 -16.81 17.59
CA ARG A 128 4.57 -17.57 18.86
C ARG A 128 4.83 -16.71 20.10
N THR A 129 4.34 -15.49 20.09
CA THR A 129 4.48 -14.52 21.18
C THR A 129 3.12 -14.08 21.71
N THR A 130 3.07 -13.64 22.96
CA THR A 130 1.88 -13.05 23.58
C THR A 130 1.93 -11.52 23.64
N VAL A 131 3.07 -10.92 23.27
CA VAL A 131 3.29 -9.47 23.31
C VAL A 131 3.96 -9.02 22.03
N LEU A 132 3.42 -7.97 21.45
CA LEU A 132 4.02 -7.23 20.32
C LEU A 132 4.41 -5.84 20.83
N PRO A 133 5.70 -5.52 21.00
CA PRO A 133 6.12 -4.26 21.63
C PRO A 133 5.91 -3.04 20.73
N GLU A 134 5.73 -3.22 19.41
CA GLU A 134 5.58 -2.16 18.41
C GLU A 134 6.64 -1.05 18.54
N SER A 135 7.87 -1.40 18.92
CA SER A 135 8.98 -0.47 19.15
C SER A 135 10.00 -0.44 18.01
N GLY A 136 9.84 -1.30 17.02
CA GLY A 136 10.72 -1.43 15.86
C GLY A 136 10.36 -0.48 14.72
N VAL A 137 10.77 -0.85 13.52
CA VAL A 137 10.52 -0.08 12.29
C VAL A 137 9.02 -0.02 11.97
N GLU A 138 8.58 1.13 11.48
CA GLU A 138 7.19 1.36 11.06
C GLU A 138 6.91 0.77 9.67
N TYR A 139 5.89 -0.08 9.59
CA TYR A 139 5.35 -0.67 8.36
C TYR A 139 3.91 -0.21 8.17
N LYS A 140 3.66 0.73 7.28
CA LYS A 140 2.32 1.31 7.07
C LYS A 140 1.41 0.32 6.35
N VAL A 141 0.43 -0.21 7.06
CA VAL A 141 -0.63 -1.04 6.48
C VAL A 141 -1.73 -0.13 5.94
N ARG A 142 -2.06 -0.32 4.66
CA ARG A 142 -3.13 0.43 4.00
C ARG A 142 -4.25 -0.50 3.57
N PHE A 143 -5.48 -0.03 3.72
CA PHE A 143 -6.64 -0.72 3.16
C PHE A 143 -7.42 0.20 2.24
N MET A 144 -8.04 -0.38 1.22
CA MET A 144 -9.01 0.28 0.37
C MET A 144 -10.24 -0.63 0.24
N LEU A 145 -11.39 -0.12 0.66
CA LEU A 145 -12.68 -0.73 0.42
C LEU A 145 -13.37 0.03 -0.71
N ARG A 146 -13.62 -0.65 -1.84
CA ARG A 146 -14.33 -0.06 -2.98
C ARG A 146 -15.34 -1.05 -3.53
N LYS A 147 -16.62 -0.68 -3.53
CA LYS A 147 -17.72 -1.55 -3.98
C LYS A 147 -17.70 -2.92 -3.29
N ASN A 148 -17.47 -2.93 -1.97
CA ASN A 148 -17.35 -4.12 -1.11
C ASN A 148 -16.16 -5.04 -1.44
N VAL A 149 -15.20 -4.61 -2.24
CA VAL A 149 -13.91 -5.28 -2.40
C VAL A 149 -12.89 -4.60 -1.50
N CYS A 150 -12.28 -5.38 -0.63
CA CYS A 150 -11.20 -4.96 0.25
C CYS A 150 -9.85 -5.31 -0.37
N GLU A 151 -8.98 -4.33 -0.46
CA GLU A 151 -7.57 -4.49 -0.80
C GLU A 151 -6.74 -4.17 0.44
N ILE A 152 -5.85 -5.06 0.82
CA ILE A 152 -4.90 -4.88 1.92
C ILE A 152 -3.51 -4.75 1.31
N MET A 153 -2.83 -3.66 1.64
CA MET A 153 -1.55 -3.29 1.03
C MET A 153 -0.53 -2.92 2.11
N LEU A 154 0.74 -3.17 1.82
CA LEU A 154 1.86 -2.69 2.61
C LEU A 154 2.57 -1.56 1.84
N ASP A 155 2.70 -0.39 2.47
CA ASP A 155 3.39 0.77 1.87
C ASP A 155 4.91 0.51 1.87
N THR A 156 5.52 0.52 0.70
CA THR A 156 6.97 0.29 0.53
C THR A 156 7.77 1.58 0.35
N THR A 157 7.10 2.73 0.34
CA THR A 157 7.72 4.01 -0.01
C THR A 157 8.25 4.78 1.22
N GLY A 158 7.64 4.56 2.39
CA GLY A 158 7.92 5.38 3.57
C GLY A 158 7.32 6.79 3.42
N ASP A 159 8.16 7.81 3.24
CA ASP A 159 7.69 9.14 2.85
C ASP A 159 7.21 9.16 1.40
N GLY A 160 6.18 9.97 1.11
CA GLY A 160 5.64 10.02 -0.26
C GLY A 160 6.68 10.46 -1.29
N LEU A 161 6.61 9.91 -2.51
CA LEU A 161 7.59 10.15 -3.57
C LEU A 161 7.70 11.62 -4.00
N HIS A 162 6.70 12.45 -3.68
CA HIS A 162 6.77 13.90 -3.86
C HIS A 162 7.74 14.60 -2.88
N LYS A 163 8.25 13.92 -1.85
CA LYS A 163 9.16 14.46 -0.84
C LYS A 163 10.62 14.08 -1.10
N ARG A 164 11.05 14.02 -2.35
CA ARG A 164 12.44 13.63 -2.70
C ARG A 164 13.49 14.70 -2.44
N GLY A 165 13.09 15.89 -1.95
CA GLY A 165 14.01 16.97 -1.63
C GLY A 165 14.57 17.73 -2.83
N TYR A 166 13.95 17.64 -3.99
CA TYR A 166 14.35 18.42 -5.18
C TYR A 166 14.14 19.93 -4.97
N ARG A 167 13.20 20.28 -4.10
CA ARG A 167 12.85 21.67 -3.82
C ARG A 167 13.67 22.20 -2.63
N ARG A 168 14.62 23.08 -2.90
CA ARG A 168 15.48 23.71 -1.87
C ARG A 168 14.77 24.83 -1.13
N ASN A 169 13.87 25.57 -1.81
CA ASN A 169 13.11 26.67 -1.22
C ASN A 169 11.62 26.35 -1.29
N ALA A 170 10.98 26.16 -0.13
CA ALA A 170 9.53 25.99 -0.04
C ALA A 170 8.84 27.35 -0.17
N MET A 171 7.94 27.48 -1.14
CA MET A 171 6.98 28.59 -1.22
C MET A 171 5.69 28.16 -0.52
N GLU A 172 4.83 29.12 -0.11
CA GLU A 172 3.49 28.79 0.35
C GLU A 172 2.70 28.05 -0.75
N ALA A 173 2.06 26.90 -0.40
CA ALA A 173 1.23 26.08 -1.27
C ALA A 173 1.83 25.70 -2.65
N PRO A 174 3.00 25.06 -2.71
CA PRO A 174 3.61 24.67 -3.98
C PRO A 174 2.87 23.49 -4.63
N ILE A 175 2.93 23.41 -5.96
CA ILE A 175 2.49 22.20 -6.70
C ILE A 175 3.33 21.00 -6.22
N ARG A 176 2.68 19.85 -5.99
CA ARG A 176 3.41 18.62 -5.60
C ARG A 176 4.42 18.24 -6.69
N GLU A 177 5.58 17.74 -6.28
CA GLU A 177 6.66 17.36 -7.19
C GLU A 177 6.22 16.27 -8.18
N THR A 178 5.37 15.34 -7.75
CA THR A 178 4.80 14.30 -8.61
C THR A 178 3.89 14.85 -9.72
N LEU A 179 3.17 15.94 -9.45
CA LEU A 179 2.35 16.61 -10.45
C LEU A 179 3.19 17.51 -11.37
N ALA A 180 4.26 18.09 -10.86
CA ALA A 180 5.17 18.90 -11.66
C ALA A 180 6.06 18.05 -12.60
N ALA A 181 6.14 16.74 -12.39
CA ALA A 181 6.91 15.80 -13.20
C ALA A 181 6.15 15.28 -14.43
N THR A 182 4.85 15.59 -14.57
CA THR A 182 4.02 15.25 -15.71
C THR A 182 4.16 16.29 -16.82
#